data_9f50eb384c2abeec454356b0e5d5d67a
#
_entry.id   9f50eb384c2abeec454356b0e5d5d67a
#
_cell.length_a   1.000
_cell.length_b   1.000
_cell.length_c   1.000
_cell.angle_alpha   90.00
_cell.angle_beta   90.00
_cell.angle_gamma   90.00
#
_symmetry.space_group_name_H-M   'P 1'
#
loop_
_entity.id
_entity.type
_entity.pdbx_description
1 polymer ?
#
loop_
_entity_poly.entity_id
_entity_poly.type
_entity_poly.pdbx_seq_one_letter_code
_entity_poly.pdbx_strand_id
1 'polypeptide(L)'
;IVEHAVLLDESVQNKIAQIVVKNSVEALGLLAKHNLVRRRALNTPFSIIGITGSVGKTTTKDMLNALLSTLGNTVAPVGSFNNEIGLPLTSLRVNENTRFLIAEMGANHVGEIAMLTTIAPPDLSVVLKVGVAHLGEFGSVEKIAQAKSEIVRGLLPHGVAILNADDFRVAAMNKLADQDKVRWFGLNVDNNGNFDASNNGNYQLRAQNISLDESGCAKFTIIESEKIATSENSATSENSATSENSATLHLALPGVHNVMNALAASNVALYFGMSLKNISL
;
A
#
# COMPACT_ATOMS: atom_id res chain seq x y z
N ILE A 1 -0.46 -26.21 -15.09
CA ILE A 1 0.30 -25.53 -16.15
C ILE A 1 1.74 -26.06 -16.08
N VAL A 2 2.31 -26.44 -17.20
CA VAL A 2 3.64 -27.03 -17.29
C VAL A 2 4.39 -26.46 -18.50
N GLU A 3 5.72 -26.47 -18.48
CA GLU A 3 6.55 -26.04 -19.63
C GLU A 3 6.80 -27.20 -20.60
N HIS A 4 6.72 -28.44 -20.09
CA HIS A 4 6.80 -29.65 -20.90
C HIS A 4 5.69 -30.58 -20.46
N ALA A 5 5.09 -31.28 -21.44
CA ALA A 5 4.09 -32.31 -21.13
C ALA A 5 4.73 -33.41 -20.27
N VAL A 6 4.11 -33.76 -19.16
CA VAL A 6 4.54 -34.82 -18.25
C VAL A 6 3.74 -36.06 -18.54
N LEU A 7 4.43 -37.21 -18.68
CA LEU A 7 3.76 -38.50 -18.75
C LEU A 7 3.09 -38.80 -17.41
N LEU A 8 1.77 -38.86 -17.41
CA LEU A 8 0.97 -39.19 -16.25
C LEU A 8 0.66 -40.68 -16.23
N ASP A 9 0.52 -41.25 -15.03
CA ASP A 9 -0.01 -42.58 -14.84
C ASP A 9 -1.41 -42.72 -15.46
N GLU A 10 -1.73 -43.85 -16.07
CA GLU A 10 -3.02 -44.10 -16.74
C GLU A 10 -4.22 -43.82 -15.81
N SER A 11 -4.07 -44.06 -14.52
CA SER A 11 -5.12 -43.82 -13.52
C SER A 11 -5.49 -42.31 -13.33
N VAL A 12 -4.61 -41.41 -13.73
CA VAL A 12 -4.76 -39.94 -13.60
C VAL A 12 -4.82 -39.23 -14.96
N GLN A 13 -4.32 -39.84 -16.04
CA GLN A 13 -4.22 -39.21 -17.36
C GLN A 13 -5.53 -38.68 -17.89
N ASN A 14 -6.67 -39.33 -17.64
CA ASN A 14 -8.00 -38.91 -18.04
C ASN A 14 -8.67 -37.93 -17.04
N LYS A 15 -8.02 -37.61 -15.91
CA LYS A 15 -8.57 -36.73 -14.86
C LYS A 15 -7.86 -35.41 -14.78
N ILE A 16 -6.69 -35.25 -15.41
CA ILE A 16 -5.87 -34.03 -15.31
C ILE A 16 -5.58 -33.52 -16.72
N ALA A 17 -6.02 -32.31 -17.00
CA ALA A 17 -5.63 -31.58 -18.19
C ALA A 17 -4.28 -30.89 -17.96
N GLN A 18 -3.36 -31.04 -18.90
CA GLN A 18 -2.08 -30.31 -18.91
C GLN A 18 -2.17 -29.16 -19.91
N ILE A 19 -1.88 -27.95 -19.44
CA ILE A 19 -1.74 -26.76 -20.29
C ILE A 19 -0.24 -26.52 -20.45
N VAL A 20 0.29 -26.76 -21.63
CA VAL A 20 1.71 -26.55 -21.94
C VAL A 20 1.92 -25.12 -22.37
N VAL A 21 2.85 -24.42 -21.74
CA VAL A 21 3.18 -23.01 -21.99
C VAL A 21 4.69 -22.85 -22.13
N LYS A 22 5.14 -21.75 -22.75
CA LYS A 22 6.58 -21.47 -22.89
C LYS A 22 7.24 -21.08 -21.57
N ASN A 23 6.50 -20.37 -20.69
CA ASN A 23 6.97 -19.89 -19.41
C ASN A 23 5.83 -19.99 -18.40
N SER A 24 6.00 -20.81 -17.39
CA SER A 24 4.96 -21.09 -16.39
C SER A 24 4.73 -19.91 -15.44
N VAL A 25 5.76 -19.10 -15.15
CA VAL A 25 5.65 -17.89 -14.31
C VAL A 25 4.88 -16.79 -15.04
N GLU A 26 5.18 -16.58 -16.33
CA GLU A 26 4.43 -15.65 -17.16
C GLU A 26 2.95 -16.05 -17.28
N ALA A 27 2.70 -17.34 -17.53
CA ALA A 27 1.33 -17.86 -17.59
C ALA A 27 0.58 -17.70 -16.26
N LEU A 28 1.25 -17.88 -15.14
CA LEU A 28 0.68 -17.64 -13.81
C LEU A 28 0.28 -16.15 -13.64
N GLY A 29 1.14 -15.23 -14.06
CA GLY A 29 0.85 -13.79 -14.06
C GLY A 29 -0.36 -13.43 -14.95
N LEU A 30 -0.43 -14.02 -16.17
CA LEU A 30 -1.57 -13.80 -17.08
C LEU A 30 -2.88 -14.33 -16.52
N LEU A 31 -2.87 -15.49 -15.86
CA LEU A 31 -4.05 -16.03 -15.18
C LEU A 31 -4.52 -15.13 -14.04
N ALA A 32 -3.59 -14.66 -13.21
CA ALA A 32 -3.90 -13.74 -12.12
C ALA A 32 -4.49 -12.43 -12.66
N LYS A 33 -3.88 -11.84 -13.69
CA LYS A 33 -4.39 -10.66 -14.37
C LYS A 33 -5.81 -10.87 -14.89
N HIS A 34 -6.04 -12.00 -15.57
CA HIS A 34 -7.38 -12.33 -16.10
C HIS A 34 -8.40 -12.47 -14.96
N ASN A 35 -8.05 -13.12 -13.86
CA ASN A 35 -8.92 -13.24 -12.69
C ASN A 35 -9.32 -11.85 -12.13
N LEU A 36 -8.35 -10.93 -12.00
CA LEU A 36 -8.60 -9.57 -11.53
C LEU A 36 -9.47 -8.76 -12.50
N VAL A 37 -9.24 -8.90 -13.81
CA VAL A 37 -10.09 -8.26 -14.84
C VAL A 37 -11.52 -8.78 -14.74
N ARG A 38 -11.73 -10.09 -14.60
CA ARG A 38 -13.07 -10.65 -14.39
C ARG A 38 -13.73 -10.12 -13.12
N ARG A 39 -12.96 -10.02 -12.00
CA ARG A 39 -13.50 -9.46 -10.75
C ARG A 39 -13.91 -8.00 -10.92
N ARG A 40 -13.12 -7.19 -11.61
CA ARG A 40 -13.45 -5.78 -11.88
C ARG A 40 -14.66 -5.61 -12.79
N ALA A 41 -14.92 -6.57 -13.68
CA ALA A 41 -16.09 -6.56 -14.57
C ALA A 41 -17.43 -6.78 -13.83
N LEU A 42 -17.41 -7.23 -12.58
CA LEU A 42 -18.59 -7.29 -11.74
C LEU A 42 -18.94 -5.89 -11.23
N ASN A 43 -20.19 -5.47 -11.35
CA ASN A 43 -20.65 -4.16 -10.84
C ASN A 43 -20.76 -4.12 -9.30
N THR A 44 -19.75 -4.59 -8.62
CA THR A 44 -19.64 -4.60 -7.15
C THR A 44 -18.32 -3.99 -6.73
N PRO A 45 -18.25 -3.27 -5.59
CA PRO A 45 -17.03 -2.62 -5.13
C PRO A 45 -15.84 -3.60 -5.05
N PHE A 46 -14.73 -3.22 -5.67
CA PHE A 46 -13.47 -3.96 -5.60
C PHE A 46 -12.31 -2.98 -5.77
N SER A 47 -11.33 -3.05 -4.88
CA SER A 47 -10.15 -2.20 -4.92
C SER A 47 -8.88 -3.00 -4.65
N ILE A 48 -7.81 -2.66 -5.36
CA ILE A 48 -6.46 -3.21 -5.19
C ILE A 48 -5.60 -2.15 -4.51
N ILE A 49 -4.99 -2.50 -3.38
CA ILE A 49 -4.09 -1.65 -2.62
C ILE A 49 -2.67 -2.19 -2.80
N GLY A 50 -1.85 -1.51 -3.59
CA GLY A 50 -0.44 -1.84 -3.77
C GLY A 50 0.40 -1.23 -2.64
N ILE A 51 1.31 -2.01 -2.04
CA ILE A 51 2.20 -1.55 -0.97
C ILE A 51 3.64 -1.83 -1.35
N THR A 52 4.48 -0.81 -1.30
CA THR A 52 5.94 -0.97 -1.46
C THR A 52 6.72 -0.15 -0.43
N GLY A 53 8.00 -0.43 -0.32
CA GLY A 53 8.93 0.22 0.59
C GLY A 53 10.16 -0.65 0.82
N SER A 54 11.25 -0.07 1.30
CA SER A 54 12.44 -0.82 1.68
C SER A 54 12.21 -1.65 2.95
N VAL A 55 11.40 -1.13 3.87
CA VAL A 55 11.00 -1.76 5.14
C VAL A 55 9.51 -1.51 5.40
N GLY A 56 8.90 -2.29 6.30
CA GLY A 56 7.55 -2.08 6.80
C GLY A 56 6.42 -2.67 5.95
N LYS A 57 6.67 -3.17 4.73
CA LYS A 57 5.63 -3.68 3.82
C LYS A 57 4.72 -4.73 4.46
N THR A 58 5.29 -5.80 5.00
CA THR A 58 4.53 -6.92 5.57
C THR A 58 3.74 -6.50 6.81
N THR A 59 4.35 -5.70 7.69
CA THR A 59 3.65 -5.16 8.87
C THR A 59 2.49 -4.25 8.48
N THR A 60 2.70 -3.34 7.52
CA THR A 60 1.63 -2.47 6.99
C THR A 60 0.52 -3.29 6.34
N LYS A 61 0.87 -4.32 5.57
CA LYS A 61 -0.08 -5.26 4.96
C LYS A 61 -0.93 -5.97 6.04
N ASP A 62 -0.32 -6.42 7.15
CA ASP A 62 -1.04 -7.11 8.22
C ASP A 62 -1.98 -6.17 8.97
N MET A 63 -1.52 -4.95 9.30
CA MET A 63 -2.36 -3.92 9.90
C MET A 63 -3.53 -3.54 8.96
N LEU A 64 -3.23 -3.35 7.68
CA LEU A 64 -4.25 -3.01 6.69
C LEU A 64 -5.26 -4.14 6.48
N ASN A 65 -4.80 -5.39 6.49
CA ASN A 65 -5.70 -6.55 6.41
C ASN A 65 -6.65 -6.60 7.61
N ALA A 66 -6.17 -6.34 8.82
CA ALA A 66 -7.01 -6.26 10.01
C ALA A 66 -8.08 -5.17 9.87
N LEU A 67 -7.71 -3.96 9.44
CA LEU A 67 -8.63 -2.84 9.26
C LEU A 67 -9.64 -3.12 8.13
N LEU A 68 -9.19 -3.45 6.93
CA LEU A 68 -10.07 -3.59 5.76
C LEU A 68 -11.00 -4.81 5.86
N SER A 69 -10.61 -5.86 6.60
CA SER A 69 -11.48 -7.02 6.84
C SER A 69 -12.75 -6.67 7.62
N THR A 70 -12.75 -5.56 8.35
CA THR A 70 -13.96 -5.05 9.02
C THR A 70 -14.91 -4.34 8.06
N LEU A 71 -14.41 -3.87 6.91
CA LEU A 71 -15.18 -3.18 5.86
C LEU A 71 -15.67 -4.12 4.77
N GLY A 72 -15.04 -5.29 4.61
CA GLY A 72 -15.44 -6.29 3.60
C GLY A 72 -14.42 -7.39 3.38
N ASN A 73 -14.77 -8.39 2.59
CA ASN A 73 -13.91 -9.53 2.32
C ASN A 73 -12.57 -9.07 1.70
N THR A 74 -11.50 -9.34 2.41
CA THR A 74 -10.15 -8.91 2.05
C THR A 74 -9.27 -10.11 1.74
N VAL A 75 -8.53 -10.02 0.64
CA VAL A 75 -7.47 -10.97 0.27
C VAL A 75 -6.13 -10.28 0.47
N ALA A 76 -5.26 -10.89 1.27
CA ALA A 76 -3.89 -10.43 1.51
C ALA A 76 -2.90 -11.59 1.33
N PRO A 77 -1.63 -11.32 0.95
CA PRO A 77 -0.63 -12.35 0.84
C PRO A 77 -0.30 -13.00 2.18
N VAL A 78 -0.02 -14.30 2.15
CA VAL A 78 0.55 -15.03 3.27
C VAL A 78 2.05 -14.70 3.33
N GLY A 79 2.55 -14.27 4.49
CA GLY A 79 3.94 -13.83 4.59
C GLY A 79 4.25 -12.66 3.65
N SER A 80 5.40 -12.72 2.99
CA SER A 80 5.90 -11.70 2.07
C SER A 80 5.85 -12.16 0.60
N PHE A 81 4.72 -12.72 0.15
CA PHE A 81 4.50 -13.09 -1.25
C PHE A 81 4.35 -11.83 -2.11
N ASN A 82 5.47 -11.24 -2.54
CA ASN A 82 5.55 -9.89 -3.10
C ASN A 82 6.29 -9.80 -4.45
N ASN A 83 6.52 -10.95 -5.10
CA ASN A 83 7.22 -11.06 -6.39
C ASN A 83 6.32 -11.64 -7.49
N GLU A 84 6.93 -11.96 -8.66
CA GLU A 84 6.28 -12.48 -9.86
C GLU A 84 5.57 -13.84 -9.70
N ILE A 85 5.77 -14.51 -8.58
CA ILE A 85 5.05 -15.73 -8.21
C ILE A 85 4.06 -15.47 -7.09
N GLY A 86 4.49 -14.78 -6.05
CA GLY A 86 3.69 -14.56 -4.84
C GLY A 86 2.47 -13.66 -5.07
N LEU A 87 2.63 -12.57 -5.83
CA LEU A 87 1.52 -11.69 -6.17
C LEU A 87 0.44 -12.39 -7.02
N PRO A 88 0.79 -13.14 -8.11
CA PRO A 88 -0.18 -13.92 -8.84
C PRO A 88 -0.92 -14.95 -7.99
N LEU A 89 -0.22 -15.72 -7.14
CA LEU A 89 -0.84 -16.70 -6.26
C LEU A 89 -1.84 -16.06 -5.30
N THR A 90 -1.52 -14.88 -4.77
CA THR A 90 -2.43 -14.10 -3.93
C THR A 90 -3.63 -13.62 -4.73
N SER A 91 -3.41 -13.10 -5.94
CA SER A 91 -4.43 -12.55 -6.83
C SER A 91 -5.43 -13.61 -7.31
N LEU A 92 -4.99 -14.87 -7.47
CA LEU A 92 -5.86 -15.99 -7.83
C LEU A 92 -6.82 -16.43 -6.70
N ARG A 93 -6.62 -15.97 -5.47
CA ARG A 93 -7.55 -16.18 -4.35
C ARG A 93 -8.74 -15.20 -4.38
N VAL A 94 -8.68 -14.17 -5.21
CA VAL A 94 -9.75 -13.19 -5.39
C VAL A 94 -10.94 -13.89 -6.06
N ASN A 95 -12.13 -13.70 -5.49
CA ASN A 95 -13.41 -14.22 -5.98
C ASN A 95 -14.46 -13.10 -6.07
N GLU A 96 -15.68 -13.44 -6.46
CA GLU A 96 -16.78 -12.48 -6.66
C GLU A 96 -17.13 -11.67 -5.40
N ASN A 97 -16.92 -12.22 -4.21
CA ASN A 97 -17.22 -11.59 -2.93
C ASN A 97 -16.07 -10.75 -2.37
N THR A 98 -14.88 -10.81 -2.98
CA THR A 98 -13.70 -10.06 -2.53
C THR A 98 -13.92 -8.57 -2.76
N ARG A 99 -13.84 -7.76 -1.70
CA ARG A 99 -13.90 -6.29 -1.77
C ARG A 99 -12.52 -5.65 -1.89
N PHE A 100 -11.53 -6.22 -1.23
CA PHE A 100 -10.17 -5.68 -1.21
C PHE A 100 -9.13 -6.74 -1.53
N LEU A 101 -8.16 -6.37 -2.37
CA LEU A 101 -6.91 -7.10 -2.56
C LEU A 101 -5.76 -6.23 -2.06
N ILE A 102 -5.03 -6.70 -1.06
CA ILE A 102 -3.78 -6.08 -0.63
C ILE A 102 -2.65 -6.77 -1.40
N ALA A 103 -1.92 -5.99 -2.19
CA ALA A 103 -0.85 -6.45 -3.05
C ALA A 103 0.49 -5.91 -2.52
N GLU A 104 1.24 -6.73 -1.76
CA GLU A 104 2.61 -6.39 -1.41
C GLU A 104 3.48 -6.51 -2.67
N MET A 105 4.24 -5.44 -3.02
CA MET A 105 5.08 -5.39 -4.22
C MET A 105 6.52 -5.10 -3.82
N GLY A 106 7.36 -6.12 -3.90
CA GLY A 106 8.80 -6.07 -3.67
C GLY A 106 9.58 -5.94 -4.97
N ALA A 107 10.83 -5.51 -4.88
CA ALA A 107 11.76 -5.53 -6.00
C ALA A 107 13.21 -5.57 -5.52
N ASN A 108 14.05 -6.22 -6.32
CA ASN A 108 15.50 -6.23 -6.27
C ASN A 108 16.10 -5.42 -7.43
N HIS A 109 15.33 -5.21 -8.51
CA HIS A 109 15.74 -4.47 -9.71
C HIS A 109 14.65 -3.49 -10.16
N VAL A 110 15.08 -2.47 -10.91
CA VAL A 110 14.18 -1.56 -11.61
C VAL A 110 13.41 -2.34 -12.68
N GLY A 111 12.09 -2.09 -12.80
CA GLY A 111 11.18 -2.77 -13.73
C GLY A 111 10.34 -3.89 -13.09
N GLU A 112 10.75 -4.42 -11.93
CA GLU A 112 10.02 -5.52 -11.29
C GLU A 112 8.66 -5.06 -10.73
N ILE A 113 8.61 -3.92 -10.06
CA ILE A 113 7.32 -3.37 -9.57
C ILE A 113 6.45 -2.94 -10.76
N ALA A 114 7.04 -2.37 -11.81
CA ALA A 114 6.29 -2.04 -13.03
C ALA A 114 5.63 -3.29 -13.61
N MET A 115 6.32 -4.42 -13.68
CA MET A 115 5.76 -5.69 -14.13
C MET A 115 4.63 -6.15 -13.20
N LEU A 116 4.80 -6.09 -11.86
CA LEU A 116 3.77 -6.47 -10.89
C LEU A 116 2.50 -5.61 -11.05
N THR A 117 2.64 -4.32 -11.31
CA THR A 117 1.49 -3.43 -11.56
C THR A 117 0.77 -3.72 -12.87
N THR A 118 1.42 -4.36 -13.86
CA THR A 118 0.72 -4.84 -15.07
C THR A 118 -0.19 -6.03 -14.80
N ILE A 119 0.12 -6.82 -13.76
CA ILE A 119 -0.70 -7.96 -13.32
C ILE A 119 -1.85 -7.47 -12.44
N ALA A 120 -1.53 -6.66 -11.43
CA ALA A 120 -2.47 -6.12 -10.44
C ALA A 120 -2.37 -4.59 -10.36
N PRO A 121 -2.91 -3.85 -11.36
CA PRO A 121 -2.86 -2.39 -11.36
C PRO A 121 -3.63 -1.83 -10.15
N PRO A 122 -2.98 -1.05 -9.26
CA PRO A 122 -3.59 -0.63 -8.01
C PRO A 122 -4.56 0.54 -8.19
N ASP A 123 -5.61 0.55 -7.36
CA ASP A 123 -6.49 1.71 -7.14
C ASP A 123 -5.84 2.68 -6.13
N LEU A 124 -5.13 2.12 -5.13
CA LEU A 124 -4.32 2.87 -4.19
C LEU A 124 -2.89 2.33 -4.17
N SER A 125 -1.90 3.20 -4.23
CA SER A 125 -0.49 2.86 -4.01
C SER A 125 0.00 3.44 -2.68
N VAL A 126 0.66 2.62 -1.87
CA VAL A 126 1.27 3.04 -0.61
C VAL A 126 2.79 2.91 -0.72
N VAL A 127 3.51 4.01 -0.55
CA VAL A 127 4.98 4.02 -0.54
C VAL A 127 5.48 4.40 0.84
N LEU A 128 6.10 3.44 1.54
CA LEU A 128 6.45 3.59 2.95
C LEU A 128 7.77 4.34 3.14
N LYS A 129 8.86 3.81 2.60
CA LYS A 129 10.20 4.37 2.76
C LYS A 129 11.15 3.90 1.67
N VAL A 130 12.09 4.77 1.28
CA VAL A 130 13.25 4.44 0.47
C VAL A 130 14.48 4.37 1.39
N GLY A 131 14.90 3.16 1.74
CA GLY A 131 16.09 2.91 2.55
C GLY A 131 17.18 2.22 1.74
N VAL A 132 18.17 1.68 2.44
CA VAL A 132 19.34 1.00 1.86
C VAL A 132 19.17 -0.52 1.72
N ALA A 133 17.99 -1.06 2.02
CA ALA A 133 17.73 -2.48 1.82
C ALA A 133 17.94 -2.88 0.35
N HIS A 134 18.62 -4.00 0.11
CA HIS A 134 18.99 -4.49 -1.24
C HIS A 134 19.93 -3.55 -2.02
N LEU A 135 20.68 -2.67 -1.34
CA LEU A 135 21.58 -1.72 -1.98
C LEU A 135 22.60 -2.42 -2.91
N GLY A 136 23.09 -3.61 -2.52
CA GLY A 136 24.02 -4.40 -3.32
C GLY A 136 23.48 -4.80 -4.70
N GLU A 137 22.17 -5.06 -4.79
CA GLU A 137 21.50 -5.49 -6.03
C GLU A 137 21.08 -4.30 -6.89
N PHE A 138 20.60 -3.24 -6.27
CA PHE A 138 20.23 -2.02 -6.98
C PHE A 138 21.42 -1.16 -7.38
N GLY A 139 22.53 -1.23 -6.63
CA GLY A 139 23.74 -0.44 -6.84
C GLY A 139 23.67 1.01 -6.34
N SER A 140 22.49 1.63 -6.20
CA SER A 140 22.33 2.95 -5.58
C SER A 140 20.94 3.15 -4.96
N VAL A 141 20.84 4.11 -4.02
CA VAL A 141 19.55 4.46 -3.37
C VAL A 141 18.59 5.12 -4.37
N GLU A 142 19.12 5.85 -5.37
CA GLU A 142 18.33 6.46 -6.43
C GLU A 142 17.64 5.41 -7.30
N LYS A 143 18.32 4.30 -7.60
CA LYS A 143 17.69 3.16 -8.29
C LYS A 143 16.62 2.47 -7.42
N ILE A 144 16.83 2.38 -6.10
CA ILE A 144 15.80 1.90 -5.18
C ILE A 144 14.58 2.82 -5.22
N ALA A 145 14.79 4.15 -5.19
CA ALA A 145 13.71 5.13 -5.31
C ALA A 145 12.99 5.01 -6.67
N GLN A 146 13.74 4.84 -7.75
CA GLN A 146 13.19 4.62 -9.09
C GLN A 146 12.31 3.38 -9.13
N ALA A 147 12.78 2.23 -8.66
CA ALA A 147 12.01 0.99 -8.63
C ALA A 147 10.71 1.14 -7.81
N LYS A 148 10.80 1.77 -6.63
CA LYS A 148 9.61 1.96 -5.78
C LYS A 148 8.62 2.96 -6.37
N SER A 149 9.09 3.94 -7.14
CA SER A 149 8.22 4.90 -7.84
C SER A 149 7.35 4.25 -8.91
N GLU A 150 7.71 3.07 -9.39
CA GLU A 150 6.98 2.33 -10.40
C GLU A 150 5.55 1.98 -9.95
N ILE A 151 5.32 1.79 -8.65
CA ILE A 151 3.99 1.53 -8.12
C ILE A 151 3.05 2.72 -8.30
N VAL A 152 3.58 3.95 -8.21
CA VAL A 152 2.81 5.18 -8.45
C VAL A 152 2.50 5.34 -9.93
N ARG A 153 3.47 5.01 -10.80
CA ARG A 153 3.26 5.02 -12.27
C ARG A 153 2.27 3.98 -12.74
N GLY A 154 2.17 2.86 -12.02
CA GLY A 154 1.25 1.75 -12.32
C GLY A 154 -0.16 1.93 -11.77
N LEU A 155 -0.47 3.07 -11.10
CA LEU A 155 -1.82 3.40 -10.65
C LEU A 155 -2.80 3.45 -11.82
N LEU A 156 -4.03 3.03 -11.56
CA LEU A 156 -5.13 3.30 -12.48
C LEU A 156 -5.37 4.81 -12.64
N PRO A 157 -5.99 5.27 -13.74
CA PRO A 157 -6.19 6.71 -14.00
C PRO A 157 -6.92 7.47 -12.87
N HIS A 158 -7.78 6.77 -12.11
CA HIS A 158 -8.48 7.33 -10.94
C HIS A 158 -7.76 7.04 -9.61
N GLY A 159 -6.60 6.39 -9.67
CA GLY A 159 -5.90 5.87 -8.50
C GLY A 159 -5.31 6.97 -7.62
N VAL A 160 -5.11 6.64 -6.35
CA VAL A 160 -4.61 7.56 -5.31
C VAL A 160 -3.24 7.08 -4.79
N ALA A 161 -2.27 7.99 -4.73
CA ALA A 161 -0.97 7.75 -4.14
C ALA A 161 -0.97 8.16 -2.65
N ILE A 162 -0.63 7.23 -1.76
CA ILE A 162 -0.45 7.46 -0.33
C ILE A 162 1.04 7.44 -0.04
N LEU A 163 1.60 8.61 0.24
CA LEU A 163 3.04 8.85 0.29
C LEU A 163 3.50 9.28 1.69
N ASN A 164 4.66 8.73 2.10
CA ASN A 164 5.35 9.18 3.30
C ASN A 164 6.01 10.54 3.06
N ALA A 165 5.55 11.56 3.77
CA ALA A 165 6.06 12.93 3.63
C ALA A 165 7.42 13.14 4.31
N ASP A 166 7.77 12.30 5.31
CA ASP A 166 9.03 12.41 6.05
C ASP A 166 10.23 11.80 5.28
N ASP A 167 9.99 11.13 4.16
CA ASP A 167 11.04 10.63 3.26
C ASP A 167 11.05 11.46 1.98
N PHE A 168 12.08 12.29 1.80
CA PHE A 168 12.16 13.22 0.66
C PHE A 168 12.15 12.52 -0.71
N ARG A 169 12.64 11.26 -0.80
CA ARG A 169 12.60 10.47 -2.03
C ARG A 169 11.20 9.98 -2.33
N VAL A 170 10.46 9.60 -1.28
CA VAL A 170 9.05 9.22 -1.41
C VAL A 170 8.21 10.46 -1.73
N ALA A 171 8.46 11.57 -1.03
CA ALA A 171 7.77 12.84 -1.27
C ALA A 171 7.94 13.33 -2.72
N ALA A 172 9.13 13.15 -3.32
CA ALA A 172 9.37 13.52 -4.71
C ALA A 172 8.56 12.71 -5.73
N MET A 173 7.96 11.57 -5.33
CA MET A 173 7.12 10.74 -6.21
C MET A 173 5.73 11.36 -6.46
N ASN A 174 5.35 12.41 -5.73
CA ASN A 174 4.10 13.14 -5.96
C ASN A 174 3.96 13.66 -7.39
N LYS A 175 5.07 13.94 -8.07
CA LYS A 175 5.11 14.40 -9.47
C LYS A 175 4.65 13.34 -10.47
N LEU A 176 4.47 12.10 -10.02
CA LEU A 176 4.05 10.96 -10.84
C LEU A 176 2.55 10.68 -10.75
N ALA A 177 1.83 11.38 -9.88
CA ALA A 177 0.40 11.31 -9.71
C ALA A 177 -0.25 12.70 -9.86
N ASP A 178 -1.55 12.74 -10.11
CA ASP A 178 -2.31 13.98 -10.08
C ASP A 178 -2.28 14.54 -8.65
N GLN A 179 -2.03 15.85 -8.51
CA GLN A 179 -1.80 16.48 -7.19
C GLN A 179 -2.98 16.34 -6.22
N ASP A 180 -4.19 16.34 -6.72
CA ASP A 180 -5.44 16.14 -5.97
C ASP A 180 -5.67 14.67 -5.56
N LYS A 181 -4.90 13.74 -6.13
CA LYS A 181 -4.92 12.30 -5.85
C LYS A 181 -3.73 11.84 -5.01
N VAL A 182 -3.04 12.75 -4.34
CA VAL A 182 -1.98 12.44 -3.39
C VAL A 182 -2.48 12.64 -1.97
N ARG A 183 -2.29 11.62 -1.13
CA ARG A 183 -2.53 11.66 0.31
C ARG A 183 -1.22 11.45 1.06
N TRP A 184 -1.00 12.25 2.08
CA TRP A 184 0.25 12.28 2.82
C TRP A 184 0.09 11.73 4.22
N PHE A 185 1.10 11.01 4.70
CA PHE A 185 1.23 10.62 6.10
C PHE A 185 2.65 10.84 6.58
N GLY A 186 2.82 11.06 7.88
CA GLY A 186 4.13 11.26 8.50
C GLY A 186 4.07 11.67 9.96
N LEU A 187 5.23 11.87 10.55
CA LEU A 187 5.38 12.34 11.94
C LEU A 187 5.53 13.85 12.01
N ASN A 188 5.68 14.51 10.85
CA ASN A 188 6.00 15.94 10.74
C ASN A 188 7.31 16.28 11.47
N VAL A 189 8.36 15.57 11.16
CA VAL A 189 9.70 15.77 11.71
C VAL A 189 10.67 16.30 10.66
N ASP A 190 11.62 17.12 11.10
CA ASP A 190 12.74 17.58 10.27
C ASP A 190 13.74 16.45 10.00
N ASN A 191 14.79 16.75 9.21
CA ASN A 191 15.85 15.80 8.88
C ASN A 191 16.65 15.28 10.10
N ASN A 192 16.50 15.93 11.27
CA ASN A 192 17.14 15.56 12.52
C ASN A 192 16.17 14.79 13.46
N GLY A 193 14.93 14.55 13.00
CA GLY A 193 13.90 13.88 13.80
C GLY A 193 13.17 14.77 14.80
N ASN A 194 13.36 16.11 14.75
CA ASN A 194 12.64 17.04 15.59
C ASN A 194 11.32 17.44 14.93
N PHE A 195 10.29 17.71 15.75
CA PHE A 195 9.02 18.20 15.24
C PHE A 195 9.23 19.52 14.49
N ASP A 196 8.83 19.55 13.22
CA ASP A 196 8.93 20.73 12.36
C ASP A 196 7.60 21.48 12.32
N ALA A 197 7.43 22.43 13.25
CA ALA A 197 6.26 23.29 13.30
C ALA A 197 6.12 24.20 12.05
N SER A 198 7.20 24.43 11.30
CA SER A 198 7.18 25.24 10.06
C SER A 198 6.67 24.45 8.87
N ASN A 199 6.75 23.13 8.93
CA ASN A 199 6.21 22.23 7.90
C ASN A 199 4.71 22.02 8.19
N ASN A 200 3.91 23.05 7.99
CA ASN A 200 2.44 22.93 7.90
C ASN A 200 2.04 22.09 6.66
N GLY A 201 2.86 21.07 6.34
CA GLY A 201 2.65 20.20 5.22
C GLY A 201 1.24 19.66 5.19
N ASN A 202 0.69 19.50 4.00
CA ASN A 202 -0.63 18.93 3.71
C ASN A 202 -0.74 17.47 4.15
N TYR A 203 -0.34 17.13 5.40
CA TYR A 203 -0.56 15.80 5.94
C TYR A 203 -2.05 15.56 6.10
N GLN A 204 -2.59 14.54 5.44
CA GLN A 204 -3.93 14.05 5.75
C GLN A 204 -3.92 13.29 7.06
N LEU A 205 -2.76 12.70 7.44
CA LEU A 205 -2.64 11.91 8.65
C LEU A 205 -1.24 12.05 9.26
N ARG A 206 -1.20 12.40 10.56
CA ARG A 206 0.06 12.52 11.30
C ARG A 206 -0.06 11.90 12.69
N ALA A 207 1.09 11.59 13.32
CA ALA A 207 1.14 11.13 14.69
C ALA A 207 1.85 12.15 15.59
N GLN A 208 1.34 12.28 16.82
CA GLN A 208 1.93 13.10 17.88
C GLN A 208 1.93 12.35 19.22
N ASN A 209 2.65 12.88 20.21
CA ASN A 209 2.69 12.36 21.57
C ASN A 209 3.09 10.87 21.61
N ILE A 210 4.11 10.50 20.83
CA ILE A 210 4.57 9.12 20.72
C ILE A 210 5.34 8.75 22.00
N SER A 211 4.91 7.69 22.66
CA SER A 211 5.59 7.07 23.80
C SER A 211 5.65 5.56 23.61
N LEU A 212 6.60 4.92 24.26
CA LEU A 212 6.70 3.45 24.31
C LEU A 212 6.32 2.96 25.70
N ASP A 213 5.56 1.89 25.77
CA ASP A 213 5.30 1.17 27.03
C ASP A 213 6.47 0.26 27.41
N GLU A 214 6.34 -0.46 28.54
CA GLU A 214 7.37 -1.36 29.05
C GLU A 214 7.73 -2.50 28.08
N SER A 215 6.81 -2.88 27.19
CA SER A 215 7.01 -3.88 26.14
C SER A 215 7.60 -3.28 24.85
N GLY A 216 7.86 -1.97 24.81
CA GLY A 216 8.33 -1.25 23.64
C GLY A 216 7.24 -0.99 22.59
N CYS A 217 5.97 -1.19 22.93
CA CYS A 217 4.84 -0.91 22.04
C CYS A 217 4.50 0.58 22.07
N ALA A 218 4.20 1.13 20.89
CA ALA A 218 3.97 2.56 20.76
C ALA A 218 2.53 2.94 21.11
N LYS A 219 2.39 3.99 21.95
CA LYS A 219 1.16 4.72 22.18
C LYS A 219 1.32 6.12 21.62
N PHE A 220 0.37 6.58 20.80
CA PHE A 220 0.42 7.89 20.14
C PHE A 220 -0.96 8.44 19.82
N THR A 221 -1.03 9.73 19.53
CA THR A 221 -2.24 10.39 19.02
C THR A 221 -2.15 10.50 17.51
N ILE A 222 -3.10 9.90 16.81
CA ILE A 222 -3.27 10.06 15.37
C ILE A 222 -4.18 11.28 15.12
N ILE A 223 -3.81 12.13 14.17
CA ILE A 223 -4.52 13.35 13.83
C ILE A 223 -4.80 13.35 12.33
N GLU A 224 -6.07 13.49 11.99
CA GLU A 224 -6.56 13.69 10.63
C GLU A 224 -6.78 15.16 10.37
N SER A 225 -6.19 15.68 9.30
CA SER A 225 -6.42 17.04 8.81
C SER A 225 -7.41 16.99 7.65
N GLU A 226 -8.60 17.55 7.82
CA GLU A 226 -9.53 17.73 6.72
C GLU A 226 -9.04 18.82 5.79
N LYS A 227 -8.94 18.54 4.48
CA LYS A 227 -8.89 19.62 3.47
C LYS A 227 -10.25 20.30 3.46
N ILE A 228 -10.35 21.51 4.03
CA ILE A 228 -11.49 22.35 3.74
C ILE A 228 -11.40 22.69 2.25
N ALA A 229 -12.34 22.19 1.47
CA ALA A 229 -12.55 22.66 0.10
C ALA A 229 -12.88 24.15 0.20
N THR A 230 -11.90 25.00 -0.10
CA THR A 230 -12.16 26.42 -0.30
C THR A 230 -13.01 26.56 -1.55
N SER A 231 -14.33 26.67 -1.37
CA SER A 231 -15.18 27.25 -2.42
C SER A 231 -14.64 28.65 -2.70
N GLU A 232 -14.22 28.87 -3.93
CA GLU A 232 -13.92 30.20 -4.45
C GLU A 232 -15.18 31.06 -4.32
N ASN A 233 -15.32 31.77 -3.21
CA ASN A 233 -16.10 33.00 -3.04
C ASN A 233 -16.28 33.31 -1.55
N SER A 234 -15.24 33.81 -0.91
CA SER A 234 -15.41 34.88 0.11
C SER A 234 -14.02 35.43 0.47
N ALA A 235 -13.74 36.60 -0.08
CA ALA A 235 -12.72 37.47 0.46
C ALA A 235 -13.26 38.02 1.79
N THR A 236 -12.84 37.43 2.92
CA THR A 236 -12.69 38.11 4.22
C THR A 236 -12.15 37.13 5.28
N SER A 237 -10.99 37.52 5.83
CA SER A 237 -10.47 37.28 7.18
C SER A 237 -10.16 35.84 7.66
N GLU A 238 -8.87 35.63 7.86
CA GLU A 238 -8.19 35.20 9.11
C GLU A 238 -9.03 34.31 10.07
N ASN A 239 -8.60 33.08 10.24
CA ASN A 239 -9.03 32.00 11.12
C ASN A 239 -9.93 30.93 10.47
N SER A 240 -9.37 30.17 9.53
CA SER A 240 -9.91 28.82 9.25
C SER A 240 -9.44 27.90 10.39
N ALA A 241 -10.27 27.73 11.40
CA ALA A 241 -10.10 26.67 12.39
C ALA A 241 -10.25 25.34 11.65
N THR A 242 -9.13 24.68 11.33
CA THR A 242 -9.12 23.28 10.91
C THR A 242 -9.65 22.46 12.08
N SER A 243 -10.83 21.88 11.95
CA SER A 243 -11.30 20.90 12.93
C SER A 243 -10.42 19.65 12.79
N GLU A 244 -9.48 19.49 13.72
CA GLU A 244 -8.65 18.30 13.77
C GLU A 244 -9.45 17.16 14.40
N ASN A 245 -9.68 16.10 13.64
CA ASN A 245 -10.22 14.85 14.17
C ASN A 245 -9.04 14.02 14.71
N SER A 246 -9.13 13.52 15.95
CA SER A 246 -8.02 12.79 16.57
C SER A 246 -8.47 11.58 17.38
N ALA A 247 -7.58 10.60 17.49
CA ALA A 247 -7.78 9.42 18.34
C ALA A 247 -6.42 8.94 18.91
N THR A 248 -6.47 8.25 20.06
CA THR A 248 -5.27 7.63 20.63
C THR A 248 -5.20 6.17 20.18
N LEU A 249 -4.05 5.76 19.65
CA LEU A 249 -3.74 4.39 19.29
C LEU A 249 -2.70 3.80 20.24
N HIS A 250 -2.84 2.50 20.53
CA HIS A 250 -1.83 1.71 21.23
C HIS A 250 -1.56 0.47 20.38
N LEU A 251 -0.34 0.35 19.85
CA LEU A 251 0.02 -0.78 19.01
C LEU A 251 0.35 -1.99 19.86
N ALA A 252 -0.01 -3.18 19.39
CA ALA A 252 0.38 -4.45 19.99
C ALA A 252 1.75 -4.96 19.49
N LEU A 253 2.42 -4.19 18.61
CA LEU A 253 3.71 -4.53 18.02
C LEU A 253 4.80 -3.60 18.55
N PRO A 254 5.94 -4.13 19.07
CA PRO A 254 7.01 -3.29 19.58
C PRO A 254 7.74 -2.54 18.46
N GLY A 255 8.27 -1.38 18.82
CA GLY A 255 9.09 -0.55 17.95
C GLY A 255 8.39 0.71 17.41
N VAL A 256 9.02 1.85 17.61
CA VAL A 256 8.53 3.17 17.19
C VAL A 256 8.28 3.27 15.68
N HIS A 257 9.03 2.50 14.87
CA HIS A 257 8.87 2.46 13.42
C HIS A 257 7.48 1.94 12.98
N ASN A 258 6.78 1.20 13.86
CA ASN A 258 5.43 0.72 13.58
C ASN A 258 4.39 1.84 13.60
N VAL A 259 4.70 3.01 14.16
CA VAL A 259 3.84 4.19 14.06
C VAL A 259 3.66 4.61 12.60
N MET A 260 4.74 4.63 11.81
CA MET A 260 4.65 4.94 10.37
C MET A 260 3.85 3.89 9.59
N ASN A 261 4.02 2.61 9.93
CA ASN A 261 3.25 1.52 9.32
C ASN A 261 1.76 1.66 9.64
N ALA A 262 1.43 2.01 10.89
CA ALA A 262 0.07 2.26 11.33
C ALA A 262 -0.55 3.50 10.65
N LEU A 263 0.20 4.60 10.51
CA LEU A 263 -0.26 5.79 9.78
C LEU A 263 -0.58 5.46 8.32
N ALA A 264 0.29 4.71 7.65
CA ALA A 264 0.07 4.27 6.26
C ALA A 264 -1.20 3.42 6.13
N ALA A 265 -1.38 2.41 7.00
CA ALA A 265 -2.56 1.56 7.01
C ALA A 265 -3.84 2.34 7.35
N SER A 266 -3.77 3.24 8.35
CA SER A 266 -4.90 4.09 8.75
C SER A 266 -5.31 5.05 7.63
N ASN A 267 -4.36 5.61 6.88
CA ASN A 267 -4.66 6.51 5.76
C ASN A 267 -5.47 5.81 4.66
N VAL A 268 -5.16 4.53 4.38
CA VAL A 268 -5.96 3.70 3.45
C VAL A 268 -7.34 3.43 4.03
N ALA A 269 -7.44 3.07 5.32
CA ALA A 269 -8.73 2.76 5.95
C ALA A 269 -9.66 3.99 5.97
N LEU A 270 -9.13 5.18 6.28
CA LEU A 270 -9.85 6.45 6.21
C LEU A 270 -10.34 6.77 4.80
N TYR A 271 -9.52 6.50 3.78
CA TYR A 271 -9.92 6.66 2.38
C TYR A 271 -11.16 5.84 2.03
N PHE A 272 -11.30 4.64 2.61
CA PHE A 272 -12.49 3.79 2.45
C PHE A 272 -13.62 4.09 3.44
N GLY A 273 -13.55 5.21 4.17
CA GLY A 273 -14.62 5.71 5.02
C GLY A 273 -14.64 5.14 6.45
N MET A 274 -13.55 4.49 6.90
CA MET A 274 -13.42 4.12 8.30
C MET A 274 -13.18 5.38 9.14
N SER A 275 -13.82 5.49 10.29
CA SER A 275 -13.55 6.60 11.21
C SER A 275 -12.30 6.35 12.05
N LEU A 276 -11.63 7.40 12.53
CA LEU A 276 -10.50 7.27 13.47
C LEU A 276 -10.87 6.48 14.73
N LYS A 277 -12.10 6.64 15.21
CA LYS A 277 -12.62 5.87 16.35
C LYS A 277 -12.60 4.36 16.09
N ASN A 278 -12.93 3.92 14.87
CA ASN A 278 -12.93 2.50 14.52
C ASN A 278 -11.52 1.96 14.25
N ILE A 279 -10.58 2.83 13.90
CA ILE A 279 -9.16 2.47 13.76
C ILE A 279 -8.50 2.25 15.12
N SER A 280 -8.96 2.96 16.17
CA SER A 280 -8.39 2.90 17.52
C SER A 280 -8.94 1.76 18.39
N LEU A 281 -9.86 0.97 17.90
CA LEU A 281 -10.42 -0.24 18.55
C LEU A 281 -9.61 -1.48 18.18
#